data_c6f9231e10194f417f3ecc9fabb04ec6
#
_entry.id   c6f9231e10194f417f3ecc9fabb04ec6
#
_cell.length_a   1.000
_cell.length_b   1.000
_cell.length_c   1.000
_cell.angle_alpha   90.00
_cell.angle_beta   90.00
_cell.angle_gamma   90.00
#
_symmetry.space_group_name_H-M   'P 1'
#
loop_
_entity.id
_entity.type
_entity.pdbx_description
1 polymer ?
#
loop_
_entity_poly.entity_id
_entity_poly.type
_entity_poly.pdbx_seq_one_letter_code
_entity_poly.pdbx_strand_id
1 'polypeptide(L)'
;MSHSYVRGNWHNSKETTPIILAKSCHDLDILRWLIDKPCKSIAAFGSLKWFRKENAPEGSTNRCTDGCAVEKTCPYSALKIYNNADGWSSVFDLPDDKSKHKEYLLEQLKTTNYGRCVYRMENDQPDHYVTSMEFEDEITANFSMEAFTSYHGRRTRIMGSHGDITGDMKELTHTDFLTGKVTKWNISINQENNGYQASGHGDGDWGLVTDWINAVKNQDSSLLTSTIDASVESHIMGFMAEKSRETNQTVPINLK
;
A
#
# COMPACT_ATOMS: atom_id res chain seq x y z
N MET A 1 5.49 -5.87 -3.55
CA MET A 1 6.73 -5.70 -2.74
C MET A 1 7.99 -5.78 -3.59
N SER A 2 8.33 -6.94 -4.15
CA SER A 2 9.61 -7.20 -4.86
C SER A 2 9.94 -6.23 -6.02
N HIS A 3 8.94 -5.67 -6.68
CA HIS A 3 9.10 -4.66 -7.73
C HIS A 3 9.43 -3.28 -7.15
N SER A 4 8.54 -2.67 -6.38
CA SER A 4 8.66 -1.27 -5.97
C SER A 4 9.60 -1.05 -4.78
N TYR A 5 9.53 -1.93 -3.77
CA TYR A 5 10.18 -1.74 -2.46
C TYR A 5 11.43 -2.61 -2.25
N VAL A 6 11.80 -3.42 -3.24
CA VAL A 6 13.05 -4.17 -3.23
C VAL A 6 13.95 -3.75 -4.40
N ARG A 7 13.42 -3.70 -5.64
CA ARG A 7 14.20 -3.35 -6.84
C ARG A 7 13.99 -1.93 -7.31
N GLY A 8 12.80 -1.39 -7.11
CA GLY A 8 12.39 -0.09 -7.64
C GLY A 8 12.83 1.10 -6.80
N ASN A 9 12.27 2.25 -7.11
CA ASN A 9 12.70 3.54 -6.57
C ASN A 9 12.55 3.66 -5.05
N TRP A 10 11.63 2.91 -4.43
CA TRP A 10 11.40 2.94 -2.98
C TRP A 10 12.13 1.83 -2.22
N HIS A 11 13.23 1.29 -2.75
CA HIS A 11 13.96 0.20 -2.10
C HIS A 11 14.70 0.63 -0.84
N ASN A 12 15.09 1.90 -0.74
CA ASN A 12 15.83 2.43 0.40
C ASN A 12 15.10 3.63 1.04
N SER A 13 14.76 3.50 2.32
CA SER A 13 14.00 4.52 3.07
C SER A 13 14.78 5.82 3.27
N LYS A 14 16.11 5.77 3.31
CA LYS A 14 16.96 6.94 3.48
C LYS A 14 17.11 7.75 2.21
N GLU A 15 17.00 7.13 1.07
CA GLU A 15 17.07 7.78 -0.25
C GLU A 15 15.71 8.30 -0.72
N THR A 16 14.62 7.73 -0.17
CA THR A 16 13.26 8.06 -0.55
C THR A 16 12.39 8.33 0.68
N THR A 17 11.57 7.35 1.08
CA THR A 17 10.70 7.45 2.25
C THR A 17 10.34 6.05 2.75
N PRO A 18 10.09 5.85 4.05
CA PRO A 18 9.63 4.57 4.59
C PRO A 18 8.34 4.07 3.94
N ILE A 19 8.20 2.75 3.81
CA ILE A 19 7.02 2.12 3.17
C ILE A 19 5.70 2.52 3.82
N ILE A 20 5.69 2.76 5.13
CA ILE A 20 4.49 3.22 5.86
C ILE A 20 3.97 4.55 5.31
N LEU A 21 4.83 5.41 4.82
CA LEU A 21 4.49 6.68 4.16
C LEU A 21 4.33 6.50 2.65
N ALA A 22 5.25 5.77 1.98
CA ALA A 22 5.22 5.63 0.52
C ALA A 22 4.03 4.84 -0.01
N LYS A 23 3.44 3.96 0.83
CA LYS A 23 2.32 3.09 0.43
C LYS A 23 1.16 3.14 1.39
N SER A 24 1.42 3.04 2.68
CA SER A 24 0.36 2.89 3.69
C SER A 24 -0.17 4.24 4.21
N CYS A 25 0.28 5.37 3.66
CA CYS A 25 -0.33 6.68 3.92
C CYS A 25 -1.85 6.65 3.64
N HIS A 26 -2.26 6.01 2.56
CA HIS A 26 -3.69 5.83 2.24
C HIS A 26 -4.44 5.03 3.30
N ASP A 27 -3.80 4.03 3.91
CA ASP A 27 -4.42 3.19 4.93
C ASP A 27 -4.57 3.95 6.25
N LEU A 28 -3.57 4.75 6.62
CA LEU A 28 -3.62 5.63 7.78
C LEU A 28 -4.65 6.75 7.58
N ASP A 29 -4.76 7.28 6.38
CA ASP A 29 -5.74 8.29 6.02
C ASP A 29 -7.18 7.75 6.12
N ILE A 30 -7.43 6.55 5.60
CA ILE A 30 -8.72 5.87 5.75
C ILE A 30 -9.06 5.64 7.24
N LEU A 31 -8.10 5.23 8.07
CA LEU A 31 -8.33 5.06 9.50
C LEU A 31 -8.68 6.38 10.18
N ARG A 32 -7.92 7.46 9.88
CA ARG A 32 -8.19 8.80 10.40
C ARG A 32 -9.57 9.30 9.98
N TRP A 33 -9.95 9.07 8.74
CA TRP A 33 -11.26 9.45 8.19
C TRP A 33 -12.40 8.64 8.83
N LEU A 34 -12.27 7.32 8.95
CA LEU A 34 -13.30 6.46 9.53
C LEU A 34 -13.55 6.73 11.01
N ILE A 35 -12.49 7.05 11.76
CA ILE A 35 -12.55 7.30 13.21
C ILE A 35 -13.01 8.73 13.50
N ASP A 36 -12.66 9.66 12.62
CA ASP A 36 -12.97 11.10 12.74
C ASP A 36 -12.52 11.72 14.07
N LYS A 37 -11.39 11.26 14.60
CA LYS A 37 -10.76 11.75 15.83
C LYS A 37 -9.25 11.81 15.66
N PRO A 38 -8.57 12.79 16.29
CA PRO A 38 -7.11 12.85 16.31
C PRO A 38 -6.49 11.59 16.94
N CYS A 39 -5.39 11.12 16.34
CA CYS A 39 -4.59 10.06 16.92
C CYS A 39 -3.69 10.60 18.03
N LYS A 40 -3.71 9.97 19.22
CA LYS A 40 -2.95 10.39 20.42
C LYS A 40 -1.60 9.71 20.53
N SER A 41 -1.56 8.42 20.20
CA SER A 41 -0.34 7.63 20.35
C SER A 41 -0.32 6.46 19.37
N ILE A 42 0.90 6.03 19.00
CA ILE A 42 1.11 4.91 18.10
C ILE A 42 2.28 4.03 18.56
N ALA A 43 2.08 2.72 18.49
CA ALA A 43 3.09 1.71 18.65
C ALA A 43 3.21 0.90 17.36
N ALA A 44 4.43 0.69 16.87
CA ALA A 44 4.66 0.00 15.60
C ALA A 44 5.82 -0.99 15.68
N PHE A 45 5.66 -2.10 14.96
CA PHE A 45 6.68 -3.13 14.78
C PHE A 45 6.75 -3.51 13.31
N GLY A 46 7.94 -3.80 12.83
CA GLY A 46 8.17 -4.22 11.46
C GLY A 46 9.65 -4.34 11.17
N SER A 47 10.01 -5.21 10.26
CA SER A 47 11.40 -5.38 9.86
C SER A 47 11.50 -5.93 8.43
N LEU A 48 12.67 -5.79 7.84
CA LEU A 48 13.04 -6.53 6.64
C LEU A 48 13.48 -7.93 7.08
N LYS A 49 12.66 -8.95 6.82
CA LYS A 49 12.90 -10.32 7.25
C LYS A 49 13.32 -11.25 6.11
N TRP A 50 12.67 -11.13 4.96
CA TRP A 50 12.80 -12.10 3.88
C TRP A 50 13.79 -11.70 2.79
N PHE A 51 13.70 -10.48 2.28
CA PHE A 51 14.53 -10.02 1.17
C PHE A 51 15.94 -9.61 1.63
N ARG A 52 16.67 -10.59 2.19
CA ARG A 52 18.02 -10.46 2.74
C ARG A 52 18.95 -11.51 2.13
N LYS A 53 20.25 -11.23 2.16
CA LYS A 53 21.29 -12.09 1.60
C LYS A 53 21.30 -13.49 2.22
N GLU A 54 21.01 -13.58 3.53
CA GLU A 54 20.96 -14.85 4.27
C GLU A 54 19.87 -15.80 3.79
N ASN A 55 18.82 -15.27 3.15
CA ASN A 55 17.72 -16.04 2.60
C ASN A 55 17.89 -16.31 1.10
N ALA A 56 19.01 -15.93 0.51
CA ALA A 56 19.26 -16.18 -0.90
C ALA A 56 19.38 -17.69 -1.15
N PRO A 57 18.56 -18.28 -2.05
CA PRO A 57 18.64 -19.70 -2.35
C PRO A 57 20.03 -20.09 -2.87
N GLU A 58 20.47 -21.31 -2.53
CA GLU A 58 21.71 -21.84 -3.06
C GLU A 58 21.68 -21.87 -4.60
N GLY A 59 22.79 -21.50 -5.23
CA GLY A 59 22.88 -21.38 -6.69
C GLY A 59 22.25 -20.11 -7.27
N SER A 60 21.73 -19.20 -6.43
CA SER A 60 21.27 -17.88 -6.88
C SER A 60 22.45 -16.97 -7.24
N THR A 61 22.29 -16.18 -8.29
CA THR A 61 23.28 -15.21 -8.79
C THR A 61 22.95 -13.78 -8.34
N ASN A 62 23.81 -12.81 -8.65
CA ASN A 62 23.57 -11.40 -8.37
C ASN A 62 22.42 -10.83 -9.20
N ARG A 63 22.20 -11.36 -10.40
CA ARG A 63 21.10 -10.98 -11.31
C ARG A 63 20.38 -12.21 -11.79
N CYS A 64 19.09 -12.08 -12.08
CA CYS A 64 18.31 -13.18 -12.65
C CYS A 64 18.79 -13.55 -14.07
N THR A 65 19.50 -12.67 -14.75
CA THR A 65 20.05 -12.85 -16.09
C THR A 65 21.39 -13.59 -16.12
N ASP A 66 22.02 -13.83 -14.98
CA ASP A 66 23.39 -14.35 -14.89
C ASP A 66 23.45 -15.90 -14.77
N GLY A 67 22.47 -16.59 -15.32
CA GLY A 67 22.42 -18.06 -15.27
C GLY A 67 22.02 -18.60 -13.89
N CYS A 68 21.14 -17.91 -13.19
CA CYS A 68 20.64 -18.30 -11.86
C CYS A 68 20.02 -19.70 -11.87
N ALA A 69 20.60 -20.64 -11.10
CA ALA A 69 20.17 -22.03 -11.07
C ALA A 69 18.72 -22.22 -10.59
N VAL A 70 18.23 -21.28 -9.75
CA VAL A 70 16.88 -21.33 -9.19
C VAL A 70 15.88 -20.42 -9.95
N GLU A 71 16.26 -19.84 -11.08
CA GLU A 71 15.43 -18.90 -11.83
C GLU A 71 14.03 -19.47 -12.12
N LYS A 72 13.96 -20.71 -12.60
CA LYS A 72 12.70 -21.36 -12.99
C LYS A 72 11.71 -21.57 -11.85
N THR A 73 12.19 -21.73 -10.63
CA THR A 73 11.38 -21.99 -9.43
C THR A 73 11.19 -20.75 -8.55
N CYS A 74 12.02 -19.73 -8.75
CA CYS A 74 11.96 -18.50 -7.96
C CYS A 74 10.68 -17.70 -8.24
N PRO A 75 9.84 -17.43 -7.22
CA PRO A 75 8.62 -16.62 -7.39
C PRO A 75 8.93 -15.14 -7.68
N TYR A 76 10.16 -14.70 -7.41
CA TYR A 76 10.63 -13.32 -7.59
C TYR A 76 11.53 -13.16 -8.82
N SER A 77 11.55 -14.14 -9.73
CA SER A 77 12.36 -14.04 -10.94
C SER A 77 12.01 -12.78 -11.73
N ALA A 78 13.03 -11.94 -12.01
CA ALA A 78 12.86 -10.75 -12.82
C ALA A 78 12.44 -11.10 -14.26
N LEU A 79 12.94 -12.23 -14.79
CA LEU A 79 12.58 -12.70 -16.12
C LEU A 79 11.10 -13.07 -16.23
N LYS A 80 10.48 -13.53 -15.13
CA LYS A 80 9.03 -13.80 -15.09
C LYS A 80 8.21 -12.52 -14.88
N ILE A 81 8.65 -11.65 -13.98
CA ILE A 81 7.90 -10.45 -13.60
C ILE A 81 7.85 -9.44 -14.75
N TYR A 82 8.96 -9.27 -15.48
CA TYR A 82 9.08 -8.23 -16.50
C TYR A 82 8.95 -8.72 -17.94
N ASN A 83 8.98 -10.03 -18.19
CA ASN A 83 8.85 -10.57 -19.54
C ASN A 83 7.39 -10.69 -20.01
N ASN A 84 6.45 -10.25 -19.22
CA ASN A 84 5.02 -10.27 -19.54
C ASN A 84 4.56 -8.86 -19.94
N ALA A 85 4.00 -8.71 -21.14
CA ALA A 85 3.55 -7.42 -21.66
C ALA A 85 2.46 -6.75 -20.78
N ASP A 86 1.72 -7.55 -20.03
CA ASP A 86 0.67 -7.09 -19.11
C ASP A 86 1.18 -6.84 -17.67
N GLY A 87 2.49 -6.97 -17.46
CA GLY A 87 3.13 -6.87 -16.15
C GLY A 87 3.77 -5.51 -15.87
N TRP A 88 4.77 -5.53 -15.02
CA TRP A 88 5.52 -4.35 -14.59
C TRP A 88 6.52 -3.81 -15.64
N SER A 89 6.42 -4.24 -16.90
CA SER A 89 7.28 -3.78 -17.99
C SER A 89 7.08 -2.29 -18.34
N SER A 90 5.96 -1.70 -17.92
CA SER A 90 5.67 -0.27 -18.12
C SER A 90 6.63 0.69 -17.40
N VAL A 91 7.51 0.18 -16.51
CA VAL A 91 8.59 0.99 -15.90
C VAL A 91 9.75 1.25 -16.87
N PHE A 92 9.75 0.60 -18.02
CA PHE A 92 10.75 0.80 -19.06
C PHE A 92 10.12 1.55 -20.24
N ASP A 93 10.91 2.42 -20.87
CA ASP A 93 10.53 3.10 -22.11
C ASP A 93 10.61 2.09 -23.26
N LEU A 94 9.54 1.33 -23.45
CA LEU A 94 9.49 0.28 -24.46
C LEU A 94 9.51 0.89 -25.87
N PRO A 95 10.26 0.30 -26.82
CA PRO A 95 10.21 0.74 -28.20
C PRO A 95 8.84 0.51 -28.82
N ASP A 96 8.44 1.34 -29.80
CA ASP A 96 7.16 1.21 -30.51
C ASP A 96 6.99 -0.14 -31.20
N ASP A 97 8.09 -0.71 -31.69
CA ASP A 97 8.12 -2.02 -32.31
C ASP A 97 8.05 -3.13 -31.26
N LYS A 98 6.87 -3.71 -31.09
CA LYS A 98 6.60 -4.79 -30.12
C LYS A 98 7.48 -6.02 -30.32
N SER A 99 7.97 -6.27 -31.53
CA SER A 99 8.86 -7.41 -31.79
C SER A 99 10.21 -7.30 -31.07
N LYS A 100 10.62 -6.09 -30.72
CA LYS A 100 11.87 -5.78 -30.01
C LYS A 100 11.73 -5.77 -28.48
N HIS A 101 10.51 -5.81 -27.94
CA HIS A 101 10.27 -5.70 -26.49
C HIS A 101 11.06 -6.72 -25.69
N LYS A 102 11.05 -7.98 -26.11
CA LYS A 102 11.72 -9.05 -25.38
C LYS A 102 13.24 -8.85 -25.28
N GLU A 103 13.87 -8.48 -26.38
CA GLU A 103 15.32 -8.21 -26.41
C GLU A 103 15.65 -6.97 -25.57
N TYR A 104 14.90 -5.90 -25.76
CA TYR A 104 15.04 -4.66 -25.00
C TYR A 104 14.89 -4.88 -23.50
N LEU A 105 13.83 -5.59 -23.06
CA LEU A 105 13.61 -5.90 -21.65
C LEU A 105 14.76 -6.72 -21.07
N LEU A 106 15.28 -7.70 -21.83
CA LEU A 106 16.43 -8.49 -21.38
C LEU A 106 17.66 -7.61 -21.15
N GLU A 107 17.94 -6.65 -22.04
CA GLU A 107 19.05 -5.71 -21.86
C GLU A 107 18.83 -4.80 -20.64
N GLN A 108 17.60 -4.29 -20.43
CA GLN A 108 17.26 -3.53 -19.23
C GLN A 108 17.48 -4.34 -17.95
N LEU A 109 17.12 -5.61 -17.94
CA LEU A 109 17.33 -6.49 -16.79
C LEU A 109 18.80 -6.84 -16.55
N LYS A 110 19.67 -6.73 -17.54
CA LYS A 110 21.13 -6.89 -17.35
C LYS A 110 21.76 -5.68 -16.67
N THR A 111 21.21 -4.50 -16.85
CA THR A 111 21.86 -3.22 -16.47
C THR A 111 21.20 -2.51 -15.30
N THR A 112 19.86 -2.56 -15.18
CA THR A 112 19.10 -1.85 -14.15
C THR A 112 18.94 -2.66 -12.86
N ASN A 113 18.50 -2.00 -11.78
CA ASN A 113 18.16 -2.67 -10.52
C ASN A 113 17.04 -3.69 -10.67
N TYR A 114 16.16 -3.54 -11.66
CA TYR A 114 15.03 -4.45 -11.87
C TYR A 114 15.45 -5.89 -12.20
N GLY A 115 16.65 -6.11 -12.74
CA GLY A 115 17.18 -7.45 -12.97
C GLY A 115 17.94 -8.05 -11.79
N ARG A 116 18.24 -7.29 -10.72
CA ARG A 116 18.98 -7.78 -9.55
C ARG A 116 18.18 -8.80 -8.76
N CYS A 117 18.90 -9.71 -8.11
CA CYS A 117 18.31 -10.67 -7.19
C CYS A 117 17.70 -9.95 -5.98
N VAL A 118 16.44 -10.24 -5.64
CA VAL A 118 15.74 -9.61 -4.50
C VAL A 118 16.43 -9.84 -3.16
N TYR A 119 17.21 -10.88 -3.03
CA TYR A 119 17.97 -11.20 -1.82
C TYR A 119 19.34 -10.51 -1.75
N ARG A 120 19.71 -9.74 -2.78
CA ARG A 120 21.03 -9.10 -2.91
C ARG A 120 20.91 -7.60 -3.26
N MET A 121 19.76 -7.03 -2.94
CA MET A 121 19.54 -5.59 -3.01
C MET A 121 19.98 -4.89 -1.73
N GLU A 122 20.25 -3.60 -1.81
CA GLU A 122 20.49 -2.72 -0.66
C GLU A 122 19.17 -2.12 -0.13
N ASN A 123 18.10 -2.92 -0.13
CA ASN A 123 16.80 -2.50 0.39
C ASN A 123 16.75 -2.60 1.91
N ASP A 124 16.05 -1.66 2.54
CA ASP A 124 15.84 -1.59 4.00
C ASP A 124 14.36 -1.56 4.40
N GLN A 125 13.47 -1.55 3.43
CA GLN A 125 12.02 -1.45 3.67
C GLN A 125 11.48 -2.70 4.39
N PRO A 126 10.72 -2.54 5.48
CA PRO A 126 10.05 -3.65 6.13
C PRO A 126 9.16 -4.45 5.17
N ASP A 127 9.24 -5.77 5.23
CA ASP A 127 8.39 -6.66 4.46
C ASP A 127 7.16 -7.17 5.25
N HIS A 128 7.07 -6.79 6.50
CA HIS A 128 5.88 -6.87 7.36
C HIS A 128 5.87 -5.68 8.31
N TYR A 129 4.68 -5.18 8.63
CA TYR A 129 4.50 -3.99 9.45
C TYR A 129 3.17 -4.07 10.20
N VAL A 130 3.17 -3.81 11.49
CA VAL A 130 1.96 -3.72 12.30
C VAL A 130 2.00 -2.45 13.14
N THR A 131 0.84 -1.82 13.32
CA THR A 131 0.66 -0.67 14.20
C THR A 131 -0.52 -0.88 15.13
N SER A 132 -0.41 -0.35 16.34
CA SER A 132 -1.53 -0.17 17.26
C SER A 132 -1.62 1.32 17.59
N MET A 133 -2.81 1.88 17.51
CA MET A 133 -3.06 3.31 17.62
C MET A 133 -4.16 3.56 18.65
N GLU A 134 -3.99 4.61 19.44
CA GLU A 134 -5.00 5.17 20.32
C GLU A 134 -5.41 6.56 19.80
N PHE A 135 -6.70 6.77 19.66
CA PHE A 135 -7.31 8.03 19.25
C PHE A 135 -7.98 8.70 20.44
N GLU A 136 -8.47 9.91 20.26
CA GLU A 136 -9.36 10.55 21.25
C GLU A 136 -10.59 9.68 21.52
N ASP A 137 -11.29 9.95 22.63
CA ASP A 137 -12.45 9.18 23.09
C ASP A 137 -12.17 7.69 23.31
N GLU A 138 -10.90 7.30 23.62
CA GLU A 138 -10.47 5.93 23.91
C GLU A 138 -10.68 4.94 22.75
N ILE A 139 -10.81 5.44 21.52
CA ILE A 139 -10.95 4.62 20.32
C ILE A 139 -9.58 4.03 19.97
N THR A 140 -9.56 2.75 19.62
CA THR A 140 -8.33 2.06 19.23
C THR A 140 -8.42 1.48 17.82
N ALA A 141 -7.30 1.46 17.12
CA ALA A 141 -7.19 0.83 15.81
C ALA A 141 -5.89 0.04 15.68
N ASN A 142 -5.94 -1.01 14.85
CA ASN A 142 -4.76 -1.75 14.43
C ASN A 142 -4.68 -1.75 12.90
N PHE A 143 -3.46 -1.66 12.40
CA PHE A 143 -3.18 -1.80 10.97
C PHE A 143 -2.05 -2.81 10.76
N SER A 144 -2.15 -3.64 9.74
CA SER A 144 -1.06 -4.52 9.32
C SER A 144 -0.84 -4.43 7.81
N MET A 145 0.42 -4.42 7.40
CA MET A 145 0.87 -4.52 6.02
C MET A 145 1.78 -5.73 5.88
N GLU A 146 1.47 -6.60 4.94
CA GLU A 146 2.21 -7.83 4.69
C GLU A 146 2.63 -7.93 3.22
N ALA A 147 3.92 -8.19 3.00
CA ALA A 147 4.44 -8.44 1.65
C ALA A 147 4.07 -9.84 1.12
N PHE A 148 3.71 -10.77 2.00
CA PHE A 148 3.50 -12.19 1.72
C PHE A 148 2.05 -12.57 2.02
N THR A 149 1.15 -12.26 1.09
CA THR A 149 -0.27 -12.58 1.21
C THR A 149 -0.81 -13.03 -0.14
N SER A 150 -1.75 -13.96 -0.11
CA SER A 150 -2.54 -14.36 -1.28
C SER A 150 -3.66 -13.38 -1.59
N TYR A 151 -3.99 -12.50 -0.65
CA TYR A 151 -5.04 -11.50 -0.79
C TYR A 151 -4.44 -10.14 -1.19
N HIS A 152 -4.92 -9.59 -2.29
CA HIS A 152 -4.55 -8.26 -2.77
C HIS A 152 -5.70 -7.30 -2.50
N GLY A 153 -5.55 -6.43 -1.52
CA GLY A 153 -6.56 -5.46 -1.13
C GLY A 153 -6.57 -5.18 0.37
N ARG A 154 -7.62 -4.51 0.82
CA ARG A 154 -7.84 -4.17 2.22
C ARG A 154 -8.95 -5.03 2.80
N ARG A 155 -8.69 -5.64 3.96
CA ARG A 155 -9.72 -6.25 4.80
C ARG A 155 -9.91 -5.37 6.01
N THR A 156 -11.12 -4.88 6.19
CA THR A 156 -11.45 -3.93 7.25
C THR A 156 -12.50 -4.55 8.16
N ARG A 157 -12.32 -4.35 9.46
CA ARG A 157 -13.33 -4.66 10.46
C ARG A 157 -13.47 -3.47 11.40
N ILE A 158 -14.71 -3.01 11.59
CA ILE A 158 -15.07 -1.96 12.54
C ILE A 158 -15.99 -2.60 13.58
N MET A 159 -15.62 -2.49 14.85
CA MET A 159 -16.37 -3.07 15.96
C MET A 159 -16.89 -1.95 16.84
N GLY A 160 -18.20 -1.86 16.94
CA GLY A 160 -18.90 -0.89 17.80
C GLY A 160 -19.78 -1.57 18.83
N SER A 161 -20.31 -0.79 19.78
CA SER A 161 -21.18 -1.30 20.84
C SER A 161 -22.56 -1.78 20.34
N HIS A 162 -23.00 -1.29 19.18
CA HIS A 162 -24.32 -1.60 18.62
C HIS A 162 -24.27 -2.46 17.35
N GLY A 163 -23.06 -2.76 16.84
CA GLY A 163 -22.90 -3.56 15.65
C GLY A 163 -21.44 -3.69 15.23
N ASP A 164 -21.20 -4.53 14.22
CA ASP A 164 -19.91 -4.57 13.55
C ASP A 164 -20.06 -4.46 12.03
N ILE A 165 -19.00 -3.99 11.39
CA ILE A 165 -18.87 -3.93 9.95
C ILE A 165 -17.63 -4.71 9.54
N THR A 166 -17.77 -5.62 8.60
CA THR A 166 -16.66 -6.31 7.96
C THR A 166 -16.71 -6.09 6.47
N GLY A 167 -15.57 -5.90 5.84
CA GLY A 167 -15.55 -5.72 4.41
C GLY A 167 -14.16 -5.83 3.80
N ASP A 168 -14.18 -5.83 2.51
CA ASP A 168 -13.01 -5.65 1.67
C ASP A 168 -13.30 -4.52 0.66
N MET A 169 -12.53 -4.40 -0.37
CA MET A 169 -12.75 -3.34 -1.38
C MET A 169 -13.95 -3.61 -2.33
N LYS A 170 -14.71 -4.68 -2.13
CA LYS A 170 -15.81 -5.09 -3.01
C LYS A 170 -17.13 -5.29 -2.28
N GLU A 171 -17.07 -5.88 -1.11
CA GLU A 171 -18.25 -6.22 -0.32
C GLU A 171 -18.11 -5.65 1.08
N LEU A 172 -19.25 -5.26 1.65
CA LEU A 172 -19.38 -4.77 3.01
C LEU A 172 -20.56 -5.46 3.67
N THR A 173 -20.35 -5.97 4.89
CA THR A 173 -21.40 -6.60 5.70
C THR A 173 -21.49 -5.86 7.02
N HIS A 174 -22.68 -5.37 7.36
CA HIS A 174 -23.02 -4.77 8.65
C HIS A 174 -23.95 -5.72 9.42
N THR A 175 -23.61 -5.97 10.66
CA THR A 175 -24.45 -6.71 11.62
C THR A 175 -24.88 -5.76 12.73
N ASP A 176 -26.16 -5.55 12.85
CA ASP A 176 -26.80 -4.77 13.93
C ASP A 176 -27.03 -5.68 15.14
N PHE A 177 -26.41 -5.42 16.27
CA PHE A 177 -26.51 -6.25 17.47
C PHE A 177 -27.84 -6.06 18.20
N LEU A 178 -28.54 -4.93 18.02
CA LEU A 178 -29.81 -4.67 18.67
C LEU A 178 -30.97 -5.43 18.03
N THR A 179 -30.90 -5.57 16.70
CA THR A 179 -31.98 -6.21 15.92
C THR A 179 -31.62 -7.59 15.38
N GLY A 180 -30.32 -7.94 15.39
CA GLY A 180 -29.78 -9.11 14.73
C GLY A 180 -29.81 -9.03 13.20
N LYS A 181 -30.15 -7.87 12.63
CA LYS A 181 -30.23 -7.68 11.17
C LYS A 181 -28.83 -7.67 10.56
N VAL A 182 -28.67 -8.44 9.49
CA VAL A 182 -27.46 -8.45 8.65
C VAL A 182 -27.79 -7.79 7.32
N THR A 183 -27.02 -6.75 6.97
CA THR A 183 -27.16 -6.04 5.68
C THR A 183 -25.85 -6.18 4.91
N LYS A 184 -25.94 -6.50 3.62
CA LYS A 184 -24.77 -6.64 2.73
C LYS A 184 -24.88 -5.65 1.57
N TRP A 185 -23.75 -5.05 1.24
CA TRP A 185 -23.59 -4.19 0.06
C TRP A 185 -22.48 -4.76 -0.83
N ASN A 186 -22.69 -4.72 -2.13
CA ASN A 186 -21.69 -5.06 -3.12
C ASN A 186 -21.49 -3.86 -4.04
N ILE A 187 -20.28 -3.31 -4.03
CA ILE A 187 -19.93 -2.08 -4.78
C ILE A 187 -20.09 -2.30 -6.30
N SER A 188 -19.75 -3.49 -6.78
CA SER A 188 -19.80 -3.80 -8.22
C SER A 188 -21.20 -3.75 -8.83
N ILE A 189 -22.25 -3.85 -8.01
CA ILE A 189 -23.65 -3.84 -8.45
C ILE A 189 -24.18 -2.41 -8.58
N ASN A 190 -23.57 -1.46 -7.86
CA ASN A 190 -24.06 -0.08 -7.75
C ASN A 190 -23.24 0.93 -8.60
N GLN A 191 -22.25 0.48 -9.34
CA GLN A 191 -21.54 1.34 -10.29
C GLN A 191 -22.45 1.60 -11.50
N GLU A 192 -23.23 2.67 -11.45
CA GLU A 192 -23.72 3.29 -12.66
C GLU A 192 -22.50 3.71 -13.50
N ASN A 193 -22.42 3.18 -14.71
CA ASN A 193 -21.38 3.49 -15.68
C ASN A 193 -21.52 4.98 -16.09
N ASN A 194 -20.93 5.89 -15.33
CA ASN A 194 -20.91 7.32 -15.63
C ASN A 194 -19.97 7.66 -16.82
N GLY A 195 -19.62 6.66 -17.63
CA GLY A 195 -18.83 6.85 -18.85
C GLY A 195 -17.35 7.17 -18.60
N TYR A 196 -16.90 7.17 -17.33
CA TYR A 196 -15.50 7.39 -16.95
C TYR A 196 -14.80 6.05 -16.74
N GLN A 197 -13.73 5.80 -17.49
CA GLN A 197 -12.86 4.66 -17.18
C GLN A 197 -12.10 5.03 -15.91
N ALA A 198 -12.35 4.30 -14.84
CA ALA A 198 -11.66 4.47 -13.58
C ALA A 198 -10.13 4.39 -13.79
N SER A 199 -9.41 5.40 -13.35
CA SER A 199 -7.96 5.36 -13.20
C SER A 199 -7.57 4.29 -12.18
N GLY A 200 -6.27 4.05 -11.95
CA GLY A 200 -5.77 3.04 -11.02
C GLY A 200 -6.30 3.12 -9.57
N HIS A 201 -7.03 4.19 -9.20
CA HIS A 201 -7.66 4.41 -7.89
C HIS A 201 -9.18 4.22 -7.91
N GLY A 202 -9.75 3.66 -8.99
CA GLY A 202 -11.19 3.54 -9.15
C GLY A 202 -11.85 4.92 -9.28
N ASP A 203 -13.04 5.09 -8.70
CA ASP A 203 -13.76 6.38 -8.74
C ASP A 203 -13.27 7.39 -7.70
N GLY A 204 -12.25 7.06 -6.90
CA GLY A 204 -11.74 7.93 -5.83
C GLY A 204 -11.18 9.27 -6.33
N ASP A 205 -10.41 9.25 -7.43
CA ASP A 205 -9.86 10.47 -8.04
C ASP A 205 -10.99 11.39 -8.53
N TRP A 206 -12.02 10.80 -9.14
CA TRP A 206 -13.20 11.54 -9.61
C TRP A 206 -14.03 12.09 -8.45
N GLY A 207 -14.22 11.30 -7.39
CA GLY A 207 -14.91 11.73 -6.17
C GLY A 207 -14.23 12.95 -5.55
N LEU A 208 -12.91 12.91 -5.38
CA LEU A 208 -12.13 14.01 -4.82
C LEU A 208 -12.29 15.30 -5.63
N VAL A 209 -12.18 15.22 -6.96
CA VAL A 209 -12.35 16.38 -7.84
C VAL A 209 -13.78 16.92 -7.80
N THR A 210 -14.77 16.04 -7.73
CA THR A 210 -16.18 16.41 -7.64
C THR A 210 -16.49 17.15 -6.34
N ASP A 211 -16.00 16.65 -5.20
CA ASP A 211 -16.16 17.28 -3.90
C ASP A 211 -15.52 18.67 -3.88
N TRP A 212 -14.31 18.79 -4.43
CA TRP A 212 -13.62 20.06 -4.52
C TRP A 212 -14.39 21.08 -5.40
N ILE A 213 -14.86 20.67 -6.58
CA ILE A 213 -15.67 21.54 -7.45
C ILE A 213 -16.95 21.99 -6.73
N ASN A 214 -17.63 21.08 -6.05
CA ASN A 214 -18.85 21.39 -5.30
C ASN A 214 -18.57 22.38 -4.17
N ALA A 215 -17.50 22.18 -3.41
CA ALA A 215 -17.11 23.09 -2.33
C ALA A 215 -16.81 24.49 -2.86
N VAL A 216 -16.05 24.60 -3.95
CA VAL A 216 -15.74 25.91 -4.60
C VAL A 216 -17.01 26.57 -5.13
N LYS A 217 -17.85 25.83 -5.86
CA LYS A 217 -19.09 26.35 -6.45
C LYS A 217 -20.06 26.90 -5.40
N ASN A 218 -20.17 26.22 -4.27
CA ASN A 218 -21.08 26.61 -3.19
C ASN A 218 -20.42 27.52 -2.15
N GLN A 219 -19.10 27.79 -2.27
CA GLN A 219 -18.30 28.52 -1.28
C GLN A 219 -18.43 27.90 0.14
N ASP A 220 -18.47 26.58 0.19
CA ASP A 220 -18.71 25.81 1.41
C ASP A 220 -17.65 24.69 1.54
N SER A 221 -16.68 24.89 2.43
CA SER A 221 -15.62 23.90 2.69
C SER A 221 -16.11 22.67 3.45
N SER A 222 -17.29 22.69 4.06
CA SER A 222 -17.86 21.52 4.75
C SER A 222 -18.27 20.40 3.81
N LEU A 223 -18.33 20.69 2.51
CA LEU A 223 -18.57 19.70 1.46
C LEU A 223 -17.33 18.87 1.08
N LEU A 224 -16.15 19.22 1.62
CA LEU A 224 -14.94 18.44 1.39
C LEU A 224 -14.94 17.19 2.28
N THR A 225 -14.83 16.02 1.68
CA THR A 225 -14.70 14.74 2.41
C THR A 225 -13.28 14.50 2.92
N SER A 226 -12.29 15.19 2.37
CA SER A 226 -10.91 15.20 2.84
C SER A 226 -10.34 16.61 2.82
N THR A 227 -9.65 16.99 3.91
CA THR A 227 -9.01 18.30 4.05
C THR A 227 -7.50 18.15 4.13
N ILE A 228 -6.79 19.28 3.91
CA ILE A 228 -5.32 19.29 4.06
C ILE A 228 -4.91 18.94 5.50
N ASP A 229 -5.67 19.39 6.49
CA ASP A 229 -5.38 19.11 7.91
C ASP A 229 -5.48 17.61 8.19
N ALA A 230 -6.53 16.93 7.72
CA ALA A 230 -6.69 15.49 7.88
C ALA A 230 -5.56 14.71 7.17
N SER A 231 -5.17 15.16 5.97
CA SER A 231 -4.05 14.56 5.24
C SER A 231 -2.71 14.77 5.95
N VAL A 232 -2.48 15.94 6.56
CA VAL A 232 -1.28 16.20 7.36
C VAL A 232 -1.27 15.32 8.62
N GLU A 233 -2.38 15.16 9.31
CA GLU A 233 -2.50 14.27 10.47
C GLU A 233 -2.14 12.82 10.11
N SER A 234 -2.69 12.28 9.03
CA SER A 234 -2.42 10.91 8.59
C SER A 234 -0.94 10.69 8.23
N HIS A 235 -0.28 11.70 7.65
CA HIS A 235 1.16 11.64 7.39
C HIS A 235 1.98 11.72 8.68
N ILE A 236 1.59 12.55 9.65
CA ILE A 236 2.23 12.59 10.98
C ILE A 236 2.10 11.22 11.67
N MET A 237 0.93 10.56 11.58
CA MET A 237 0.77 9.18 12.06
C MET A 237 1.80 8.25 11.43
N GLY A 238 2.04 8.36 10.13
CA GLY A 238 3.06 7.57 9.42
C GLY A 238 4.49 7.84 9.92
N PHE A 239 4.86 9.10 10.11
CA PHE A 239 6.17 9.46 10.67
C PHE A 239 6.34 8.95 12.11
N MET A 240 5.30 9.04 12.93
CA MET A 240 5.35 8.55 14.31
C MET A 240 5.34 7.02 14.39
N ALA A 241 4.66 6.34 13.45
CA ALA A 241 4.74 4.88 13.32
C ALA A 241 6.18 4.44 13.01
N GLU A 242 6.84 5.10 12.06
CA GLU A 242 8.22 4.78 11.72
C GLU A 242 9.16 5.06 12.90
N LYS A 243 9.02 6.19 13.56
CA LYS A 243 9.77 6.51 14.78
C LYS A 243 9.56 5.46 15.88
N SER A 244 8.32 5.03 16.08
CA SER A 244 7.99 3.96 17.04
C SER A 244 8.70 2.65 16.71
N ARG A 245 8.66 2.24 15.44
CA ARG A 245 9.32 1.03 14.94
C ARG A 245 10.84 1.08 15.16
N GLU A 246 11.48 2.22 14.87
CA GLU A 246 12.92 2.39 15.01
C GLU A 246 13.38 2.44 16.47
N THR A 247 12.56 3.05 17.33
CA THR A 247 12.92 3.22 18.75
C THR A 247 12.39 2.12 19.66
N ASN A 248 11.49 1.25 19.15
CA ASN A 248 10.76 0.24 19.94
C ASN A 248 9.98 0.84 21.12
N GLN A 249 9.40 2.01 20.92
CA GLN A 249 8.63 2.75 21.93
C GLN A 249 7.28 3.15 21.41
N THR A 250 6.27 3.23 22.28
CA THR A 250 5.04 3.94 21.96
C THR A 250 5.34 5.45 21.87
N VAL A 251 4.94 6.08 20.78
CA VAL A 251 5.23 7.48 20.49
C VAL A 251 3.94 8.29 20.58
N PRO A 252 3.89 9.36 21.41
CA PRO A 252 2.77 10.28 21.42
C PRO A 252 2.74 11.13 20.16
N ILE A 253 1.54 11.47 19.70
CA ILE A 253 1.30 12.36 18.57
C ILE A 253 0.79 13.70 19.10
N ASN A 254 1.53 14.75 18.85
CA ASN A 254 1.15 16.11 19.22
C ASN A 254 0.93 16.91 17.93
N LEU A 255 -0.31 17.26 17.67
CA LEU A 255 -0.74 18.04 16.49
C LEU A 255 -0.78 19.55 16.80
N LYS A 256 0.22 20.08 17.50
CA LYS A 256 0.32 21.53 17.82
C LYS A 256 1.19 22.23 16.81
#